data_9cf7ff2a2e9dbf794bc4feba9fc0e1bd
#
_entry.id   9cf7ff2a2e9dbf794bc4feba9fc0e1bd
#
_cell.length_a   1.000
_cell.length_b   1.000
_cell.length_c   1.000
_cell.angle_alpha   90.00
_cell.angle_beta   90.00
_cell.angle_gamma   90.00
#
_symmetry.space_group_name_H-M   'P 1'
#
loop_
_entity.id
_entity.type
_entity.pdbx_description
1 polymer ?
#
loop_
_entity_poly.entity_id
_entity_poly.type
_entity_poly.pdbx_seq_one_letter_code
_entity_poly.pdbx_strand_id
1 'polypeptide(L)'
;QAVSRGLGDVYKRQVQGVTNLKKAEHEIIADRIVAGTYIIAALMLNSALEINNFNTIYLKSLIDILKKMGAKLKVSKNSIKVFKGSKLKSSSLSTSPYPGFPTDLQAQLMSLMCISDGKSKIKETIFENRFMHVPELNRLGANITVEKDTATIIGNQTFKGAQVMASDLRAS
;
A
#
# COMPACT_ATOMS: atom_id res chain seq x y z
N GLN A 1 8.96 27.18 19.82
CA GLN A 1 8.36 26.40 18.71
C GLN A 1 9.27 25.23 18.38
N ALA A 2 8.78 24.02 18.55
CA ALA A 2 9.47 22.82 18.07
C ALA A 2 8.99 22.54 16.63
N VAL A 3 9.91 22.53 15.68
CA VAL A 3 9.63 22.14 14.29
C VAL A 3 10.28 20.79 14.08
N SER A 4 9.47 19.74 13.95
CA SER A 4 9.94 18.42 13.53
C SER A 4 10.01 18.37 12.01
N ARG A 5 11.19 18.11 11.46
CA ARG A 5 11.37 17.78 10.03
C ARG A 5 11.68 16.30 9.96
N GLY A 6 10.69 15.49 9.63
CA GLY A 6 10.94 14.12 9.22
C GLY A 6 11.58 14.09 7.83
N LEU A 7 12.58 13.24 7.61
CA LEU A 7 13.09 12.93 6.28
C LEU A 7 11.93 12.40 5.41
N GLY A 8 11.57 13.12 4.35
CA GLY A 8 10.48 12.76 3.45
C GLY A 8 9.08 13.25 3.85
N ASP A 9 8.90 13.90 5.00
CA ASP A 9 7.63 14.52 5.36
C ASP A 9 7.42 15.81 4.56
N VAL A 10 6.45 15.81 3.68
CA VAL A 10 6.02 17.00 2.92
C VAL A 10 5.31 18.02 3.86
N TYR A 11 4.96 17.61 5.08
CA TYR A 11 4.20 18.39 6.03
C TYR A 11 5.07 19.02 7.11
N LYS A 12 4.99 20.34 7.24
CA LYS A 12 5.53 21.07 8.37
C LYS A 12 4.58 20.91 9.55
N ARG A 13 5.03 20.24 10.61
CA ARG A 13 4.29 20.15 11.87
C ARG A 13 4.74 21.28 12.79
N GLN A 14 3.78 22.10 13.22
CA GLN A 14 4.03 23.19 14.16
C GLN A 14 3.33 22.88 15.48
N VAL A 15 4.08 22.91 16.58
CA VAL A 15 3.55 22.71 17.94
C VAL A 15 3.58 24.06 18.65
N GLN A 16 2.43 24.53 19.09
CA GLN A 16 2.34 25.68 19.97
C GLN A 16 2.49 25.20 21.41
N GLY A 17 3.57 25.60 22.07
CA GLY A 17 3.83 25.25 23.45
C GLY A 17 2.78 25.82 24.41
N VAL A 18 2.54 25.11 25.51
CA VAL A 18 1.68 25.54 26.63
C VAL A 18 2.47 25.52 27.93
N THR A 19 2.09 26.38 28.89
CA THR A 19 2.77 26.46 30.19
C THR A 19 2.45 25.28 31.11
N ASN A 20 1.26 24.70 30.99
CA ASN A 20 0.82 23.56 31.81
C ASN A 20 0.23 22.48 30.91
N LEU A 21 0.72 21.23 31.10
CA LEU A 21 0.14 20.05 30.46
C LEU A 21 -1.01 19.51 31.31
N LYS A 22 -2.09 19.13 30.67
CA LYS A 22 -3.24 18.47 31.30
C LYS A 22 -3.22 16.98 31.01
N LYS A 23 -3.78 16.17 31.93
CA LYS A 23 -4.05 14.74 31.65
C LYS A 23 -4.93 14.65 30.40
N ALA A 24 -4.56 13.75 29.50
CA ALA A 24 -5.35 13.43 28.32
C ALA A 24 -5.49 11.91 28.20
N GLU A 25 -6.65 11.46 27.70
CA GLU A 25 -6.92 10.09 27.33
C GLU A 25 -7.19 10.06 25.83
N HIS A 26 -6.55 9.17 25.12
CA HIS A 26 -6.67 9.05 23.68
C HIS A 26 -6.66 7.59 23.24
N GLU A 27 -7.61 7.21 22.40
CA GLU A 27 -7.62 5.91 21.74
C GLU A 27 -6.81 5.99 20.44
N ILE A 28 -5.82 5.13 20.29
CA ILE A 28 -4.98 5.08 19.08
C ILE A 28 -5.80 4.44 17.96
N ILE A 29 -5.85 5.11 16.82
CA ILE A 29 -6.53 4.58 15.62
C ILE A 29 -5.82 3.33 15.10
N ALA A 30 -6.58 2.40 14.52
CA ALA A 30 -6.02 1.20 13.89
C ALA A 30 -5.09 1.55 12.73
N ASP A 31 -4.00 0.80 12.57
CA ASP A 31 -3.01 1.01 11.51
C ASP A 31 -3.59 0.58 10.14
N ARG A 32 -3.83 1.57 9.29
CA ARG A 32 -4.35 1.37 7.93
C ARG A 32 -3.37 0.64 7.01
N ILE A 33 -2.05 0.77 7.25
CA ILE A 33 -1.04 0.13 6.40
C ILE A 33 -1.00 -1.36 6.67
N VAL A 34 -1.05 -1.76 7.95
CA VAL A 34 -1.19 -3.17 8.34
C VAL A 34 -2.46 -3.77 7.75
N ALA A 35 -3.60 -3.11 7.91
CA ALA A 35 -4.88 -3.58 7.35
C ALA A 35 -4.80 -3.71 5.82
N GLY A 36 -4.24 -2.72 5.12
CA GLY A 36 -4.04 -2.74 3.67
C GLY A 36 -3.15 -3.88 3.20
N THR A 37 -2.06 -4.14 3.91
CA THR A 37 -1.14 -5.25 3.63
C THR A 37 -1.84 -6.61 3.72
N TYR A 38 -2.62 -6.84 4.78
CA TYR A 38 -3.38 -8.10 4.92
C TYR A 38 -4.47 -8.26 3.85
N ILE A 39 -5.15 -7.17 3.44
CA ILE A 39 -6.12 -7.21 2.33
C ILE A 39 -5.43 -7.64 1.03
N ILE A 40 -4.29 -7.04 0.72
CA ILE A 40 -3.52 -7.36 -0.48
C ILE A 40 -3.03 -8.81 -0.42
N ALA A 41 -2.48 -9.26 0.71
CA ALA A 41 -2.04 -10.65 0.91
C ALA A 41 -3.18 -11.65 0.71
N ALA A 42 -4.37 -11.38 1.25
CA ALA A 42 -5.54 -12.23 1.06
C ALA A 42 -5.94 -12.36 -0.43
N LEU A 43 -5.87 -11.26 -1.18
CA LEU A 43 -6.14 -11.26 -2.63
C LEU A 43 -5.07 -12.03 -3.40
N MET A 44 -3.79 -11.86 -3.07
CA MET A 44 -2.68 -12.60 -3.69
C MET A 44 -2.79 -14.10 -3.47
N LEU A 45 -3.17 -14.52 -2.27
CA LEU A 45 -3.32 -15.93 -1.89
C LEU A 45 -4.70 -16.49 -2.25
N ASN A 46 -5.55 -15.72 -2.92
CA ASN A 46 -6.94 -16.10 -3.24
C ASN A 46 -7.68 -16.64 -2.00
N SER A 47 -7.50 -15.97 -0.86
CA SER A 47 -8.05 -16.36 0.45
C SER A 47 -9.18 -15.44 0.87
N ALA A 48 -10.08 -15.94 1.74
CA ALA A 48 -11.04 -15.11 2.41
C ALA A 48 -10.42 -14.49 3.68
N LEU A 49 -10.71 -13.22 3.93
CA LEU A 49 -10.25 -12.49 5.11
C LEU A 49 -11.33 -11.52 5.56
N GLU A 50 -11.51 -11.37 6.85
CA GLU A 50 -12.33 -10.31 7.42
C GLU A 50 -11.50 -9.51 8.43
N ILE A 51 -11.48 -8.19 8.28
CA ILE A 51 -10.81 -7.25 9.18
C ILE A 51 -11.88 -6.40 9.83
N ASN A 52 -11.88 -6.38 11.15
CA ASN A 52 -12.85 -5.65 11.97
C ASN A 52 -12.15 -4.57 12.80
N ASN A 53 -12.94 -3.70 13.41
CA ASN A 53 -12.50 -2.67 14.35
C ASN A 53 -11.55 -1.63 13.75
N PHE A 54 -11.71 -1.29 12.46
CA PHE A 54 -11.00 -0.17 11.87
C PHE A 54 -11.91 0.64 10.95
N ASN A 55 -11.73 1.95 10.93
CA ASN A 55 -12.53 2.82 10.06
C ASN A 55 -12.01 2.76 8.62
N THR A 56 -12.83 2.17 7.73
CA THR A 56 -12.46 1.90 6.33
C THR A 56 -12.25 3.15 5.48
N ILE A 57 -12.68 4.32 5.96
CA ILE A 57 -12.44 5.61 5.28
C ILE A 57 -10.94 5.90 5.11
N TYR A 58 -10.10 5.43 6.05
CA TYR A 58 -8.65 5.63 6.00
C TYR A 58 -7.96 4.81 4.90
N LEU A 59 -8.65 3.80 4.33
CA LEU A 59 -8.19 2.98 3.21
C LEU A 59 -8.95 3.23 1.92
N LYS A 60 -9.72 4.29 1.82
CA LYS A 60 -10.59 4.55 0.67
C LYS A 60 -9.82 4.44 -0.66
N SER A 61 -8.66 5.04 -0.78
CA SER A 61 -7.84 5.00 -2.01
C SER A 61 -7.41 3.59 -2.40
N LEU A 62 -7.03 2.74 -1.42
CA LEU A 62 -6.74 1.32 -1.67
C LEU A 62 -8.00 0.56 -2.07
N ILE A 63 -9.10 0.74 -1.36
CA ILE A 63 -10.38 0.06 -1.64
C ILE A 63 -10.86 0.38 -3.05
N ASP A 64 -10.77 1.63 -3.46
CA ASP A 64 -11.21 2.08 -4.78
C ASP A 64 -10.36 1.44 -5.90
N ILE A 65 -9.03 1.39 -5.74
CA ILE A 65 -8.16 0.75 -6.73
C ILE A 65 -8.37 -0.76 -6.79
N LEU A 66 -8.53 -1.44 -5.64
CA LEU A 66 -8.80 -2.87 -5.60
C LEU A 66 -10.14 -3.23 -6.24
N LYS A 67 -11.19 -2.43 -6.02
CA LYS A 67 -12.48 -2.59 -6.70
C LYS A 67 -12.36 -2.40 -8.21
N LYS A 68 -11.60 -1.37 -8.65
CA LYS A 68 -11.31 -1.14 -10.06
C LYS A 68 -10.56 -2.32 -10.70
N MET A 69 -9.68 -2.96 -9.95
CA MET A 69 -8.99 -4.19 -10.36
C MET A 69 -9.90 -5.42 -10.39
N GLY A 70 -11.12 -5.36 -9.85
CA GLY A 70 -12.07 -6.47 -9.83
C GLY A 70 -12.04 -7.31 -8.55
N ALA A 71 -11.46 -6.80 -7.47
CA ALA A 71 -11.48 -7.47 -6.17
C ALA A 71 -12.90 -7.60 -5.61
N LYS A 72 -13.26 -8.78 -5.13
CA LYS A 72 -14.54 -9.06 -4.48
C LYS A 72 -14.43 -8.65 -3.01
N LEU A 73 -14.96 -7.46 -2.68
CA LEU A 73 -14.89 -6.86 -1.35
C LEU A 73 -16.30 -6.46 -0.87
N LYS A 74 -16.58 -6.75 0.41
CA LYS A 74 -17.71 -6.12 1.13
C LYS A 74 -17.12 -5.15 2.16
N VAL A 75 -17.47 -3.88 2.02
CA VAL A 75 -16.94 -2.78 2.85
C VAL A 75 -18.05 -2.23 3.70
N SER A 76 -17.84 -2.14 5.00
CA SER A 76 -18.70 -1.50 5.99
C SER A 76 -17.93 -0.34 6.62
N LYS A 77 -18.56 0.45 7.48
CA LYS A 77 -17.90 1.58 8.15
C LYS A 77 -16.65 1.14 8.94
N ASN A 78 -16.75 0.02 9.68
CA ASN A 78 -15.70 -0.43 10.59
C ASN A 78 -15.19 -1.84 10.28
N SER A 79 -15.46 -2.37 9.08
CA SER A 79 -14.97 -3.68 8.66
C SER A 79 -14.85 -3.81 7.16
N ILE A 80 -13.96 -4.69 6.73
CA ILE A 80 -13.82 -5.08 5.34
C ILE A 80 -13.68 -6.60 5.24
N LYS A 81 -14.41 -7.18 4.30
CA LYS A 81 -14.35 -8.62 4.00
C LYS A 81 -13.88 -8.82 2.57
N VAL A 82 -12.83 -9.63 2.42
CA VAL A 82 -12.26 -10.10 1.15
C VAL A 82 -12.85 -11.45 0.84
N PHE A 83 -13.30 -11.67 -0.40
CA PHE A 83 -13.81 -12.97 -0.86
C PHE A 83 -12.85 -13.63 -1.83
N LYS A 84 -12.84 -14.96 -1.84
CA LYS A 84 -12.12 -15.77 -2.82
C LYS A 84 -12.65 -15.56 -4.25
N GLY A 85 -11.86 -15.97 -5.23
CA GLY A 85 -12.27 -16.01 -6.65
C GLY A 85 -12.33 -14.64 -7.32
N SER A 86 -11.55 -13.67 -6.86
CA SER A 86 -11.35 -12.42 -7.59
C SER A 86 -10.52 -12.67 -8.85
N LYS A 87 -11.02 -12.19 -10.00
CA LYS A 87 -10.24 -12.13 -11.25
C LYS A 87 -9.69 -10.70 -11.36
N LEU A 88 -8.46 -10.54 -10.95
CA LEU A 88 -7.83 -9.22 -10.88
C LEU A 88 -7.29 -8.81 -12.26
N LYS A 89 -7.61 -7.58 -12.64
CA LYS A 89 -7.11 -6.95 -13.87
C LYS A 89 -6.11 -5.86 -13.53
N SER A 90 -5.29 -5.51 -14.50
CA SER A 90 -4.34 -4.42 -14.40
C SER A 90 -5.04 -3.08 -14.09
N SER A 91 -4.33 -2.22 -13.40
CA SER A 91 -4.73 -0.83 -13.17
C SER A 91 -3.48 0.03 -12.99
N SER A 92 -3.62 1.33 -13.17
CA SER A 92 -2.52 2.28 -12.97
C SER A 92 -2.90 3.31 -11.93
N LEU A 93 -1.91 3.76 -11.16
CA LEU A 93 -2.08 4.77 -10.13
C LEU A 93 -0.83 5.64 -9.96
N SER A 94 -1.00 6.74 -9.21
CA SER A 94 0.11 7.51 -8.64
C SER A 94 -0.03 7.55 -7.14
N THR A 95 1.09 7.45 -6.43
CA THR A 95 1.10 7.73 -4.99
C THR A 95 0.83 9.21 -4.75
N SER A 96 0.22 9.55 -3.65
CA SER A 96 0.01 10.95 -3.26
C SER A 96 -0.26 11.05 -1.76
N PRO A 97 -0.05 12.24 -1.15
CA PRO A 97 -0.38 12.47 0.24
C PRO A 97 -1.84 12.10 0.55
N TYR A 98 -2.11 11.74 1.81
CA TYR A 98 -3.47 11.47 2.27
C TYR A 98 -4.43 12.61 1.88
N PRO A 99 -5.62 12.31 1.34
CA PRO A 99 -6.30 11.03 1.24
C PRO A 99 -5.97 10.20 -0.03
N GLY A 100 -4.91 10.52 -0.76
CA GLY A 100 -4.48 9.76 -1.92
C GLY A 100 -3.91 8.38 -1.59
N PHE A 101 -3.34 7.70 -2.60
CA PHE A 101 -2.78 6.38 -2.41
C PHE A 101 -1.44 6.44 -1.66
N PRO A 102 -1.32 5.77 -0.49
CA PRO A 102 -0.13 5.86 0.34
C PRO A 102 1.07 5.13 -0.28
N THR A 103 2.22 5.77 -0.27
CA THR A 103 3.48 5.15 -0.71
C THR A 103 3.84 3.91 0.11
N ASP A 104 3.41 3.81 1.36
CA ASP A 104 3.64 2.66 2.24
C ASP A 104 2.87 1.38 1.84
N LEU A 105 1.93 1.47 0.91
CA LEU A 105 1.23 0.32 0.30
C LEU A 105 1.62 0.09 -1.16
N GLN A 106 2.55 0.87 -1.69
CA GLN A 106 2.96 0.84 -3.08
C GLN A 106 3.60 -0.51 -3.45
N ALA A 107 4.53 -1.01 -2.66
CA ALA A 107 5.23 -2.26 -2.93
C ALA A 107 4.31 -3.49 -2.85
N GLN A 108 3.42 -3.54 -1.84
CA GLN A 108 2.45 -4.60 -1.69
C GLN A 108 1.46 -4.63 -2.87
N LEU A 109 0.96 -3.46 -3.28
CA LEU A 109 0.07 -3.39 -4.43
C LEU A 109 0.79 -3.75 -5.74
N MET A 110 2.06 -3.36 -5.90
CA MET A 110 2.90 -3.75 -7.03
C MET A 110 3.02 -5.28 -7.13
N SER A 111 3.22 -5.97 -6.02
CA SER A 111 3.26 -7.44 -5.97
C SER A 111 1.93 -8.05 -6.43
N LEU A 112 0.79 -7.50 -6.01
CA LEU A 112 -0.52 -7.94 -6.49
C LEU A 112 -0.69 -7.71 -7.99
N MET A 113 -0.19 -6.59 -8.52
CA MET A 113 -0.25 -6.29 -9.95
C MET A 113 0.59 -7.25 -10.80
N CYS A 114 1.66 -7.83 -10.26
CA CYS A 114 2.46 -8.83 -10.96
C CYS A 114 1.67 -10.11 -11.30
N ILE A 115 0.71 -10.49 -10.46
CA ILE A 115 -0.14 -11.67 -10.69
C ILE A 115 -1.50 -11.32 -11.33
N SER A 116 -1.82 -10.05 -11.47
CA SER A 116 -3.06 -9.57 -12.09
C SER A 116 -2.96 -9.62 -13.63
N ASP A 117 -4.10 -9.70 -14.32
CA ASP A 117 -4.13 -9.74 -15.76
C ASP A 117 -3.84 -8.37 -16.39
N GLY A 118 -2.90 -8.31 -17.35
CA GLY A 118 -2.57 -7.14 -18.16
C GLY A 118 -1.37 -6.34 -17.68
N LYS A 119 -1.27 -5.07 -18.10
CA LYS A 119 -0.14 -4.17 -17.84
C LYS A 119 -0.57 -3.03 -16.93
N SER A 120 0.17 -2.83 -15.85
CA SER A 120 -0.04 -1.76 -14.85
C SER A 120 1.10 -0.74 -14.87
N LYS A 121 0.82 0.47 -14.37
CA LYS A 121 1.84 1.48 -14.09
C LYS A 121 1.63 2.07 -12.70
N ILE A 122 2.71 2.23 -11.96
CA ILE A 122 2.74 2.95 -10.69
C ILE A 122 3.71 4.12 -10.83
N LYS A 123 3.22 5.33 -10.59
CA LYS A 123 4.04 6.52 -10.49
C LYS A 123 4.22 6.89 -9.01
N GLU A 124 5.48 6.94 -8.56
CA GLU A 124 5.83 7.39 -7.20
C GLU A 124 6.06 8.90 -7.22
N THR A 125 5.32 9.64 -6.39
CA THR A 125 5.40 11.10 -6.35
C THR A 125 5.76 11.65 -4.97
N ILE A 126 5.95 10.76 -3.97
CA ILE A 126 6.21 11.16 -2.58
C ILE A 126 7.70 11.08 -2.27
N PHE A 127 8.35 9.97 -2.66
CA PHE A 127 9.75 9.73 -2.36
C PHE A 127 10.56 9.43 -3.61
N GLU A 128 11.77 9.93 -3.64
CA GLU A 128 12.78 9.53 -4.60
C GLU A 128 13.29 8.11 -4.28
N ASN A 129 13.66 7.36 -5.31
CA ASN A 129 14.27 6.01 -5.19
C ASN A 129 13.44 4.99 -4.39
N ARG A 130 12.11 5.06 -4.44
CA ARG A 130 11.21 4.17 -3.67
C ARG A 130 10.98 2.80 -4.33
N PHE A 131 11.70 2.45 -5.39
CA PHE A 131 11.57 1.18 -6.10
C PHE A 131 12.68 0.17 -5.78
N MET A 132 13.33 0.27 -4.61
CA MET A 132 14.43 -0.61 -4.20
C MET A 132 14.01 -2.09 -4.08
N HIS A 133 12.73 -2.39 -3.88
CA HIS A 133 12.17 -3.73 -3.84
C HIS A 133 11.97 -4.36 -5.24
N VAL A 134 12.02 -3.60 -6.31
CA VAL A 134 11.78 -4.10 -7.68
C VAL A 134 12.80 -5.16 -8.11
N PRO A 135 14.12 -5.00 -7.90
CA PRO A 135 15.07 -6.06 -8.20
C PRO A 135 14.75 -7.38 -7.48
N GLU A 136 14.27 -7.31 -6.25
CA GLU A 136 13.93 -8.50 -5.47
C GLU A 136 12.64 -9.17 -5.97
N LEU A 137 11.62 -8.38 -6.35
CA LEU A 137 10.42 -8.92 -7.02
C LEU A 137 10.77 -9.58 -8.36
N ASN A 138 11.66 -8.98 -9.14
CA ASN A 138 12.13 -9.56 -10.41
C ASN A 138 12.89 -10.88 -10.19
N ARG A 139 13.66 -11.04 -9.10
CA ARG A 139 14.26 -12.33 -8.69
C ARG A 139 13.21 -13.39 -8.39
N LEU A 140 12.08 -12.99 -7.80
CA LEU A 140 10.96 -13.89 -7.56
C LEU A 140 10.19 -14.24 -8.85
N GLY A 141 10.53 -13.65 -9.99
CA GLY A 141 9.91 -13.94 -11.29
C GLY A 141 8.91 -12.85 -11.76
N ALA A 142 8.87 -11.70 -11.11
CA ALA A 142 8.13 -10.54 -11.63
C ALA A 142 8.75 -10.03 -12.94
N ASN A 143 7.98 -9.24 -13.69
CA ASN A 143 8.44 -8.53 -14.88
C ASN A 143 8.11 -7.05 -14.71
N ILE A 144 9.05 -6.34 -14.09
CA ILE A 144 8.90 -4.91 -13.74
C ILE A 144 10.09 -4.14 -14.31
N THR A 145 9.79 -3.05 -15.01
CA THR A 145 10.79 -2.05 -15.47
C THR A 145 10.53 -0.73 -14.79
N VAL A 146 11.59 -0.04 -14.38
CA VAL A 146 11.52 1.26 -13.72
C VAL A 146 12.17 2.30 -14.61
N GLU A 147 11.46 3.37 -14.88
CA GLU A 147 11.93 4.55 -15.61
C GLU A 147 11.66 5.78 -14.75
N LYS A 148 12.70 6.37 -14.17
CA LYS A 148 12.63 7.52 -13.27
C LYS A 148 11.69 7.22 -12.07
N ASP A 149 10.56 7.93 -12.02
CA ASP A 149 9.53 7.86 -10.97
C ASP A 149 8.40 6.88 -11.28
N THR A 150 8.51 6.09 -12.35
CA THR A 150 7.43 5.24 -12.83
C THR A 150 7.89 3.79 -13.01
N ALA A 151 7.18 2.88 -12.37
CA ALA A 151 7.32 1.44 -12.57
C ALA A 151 6.23 0.94 -13.53
N THR A 152 6.64 0.15 -14.52
CA THR A 152 5.76 -0.57 -15.44
C THR A 152 5.79 -2.04 -15.08
N ILE A 153 4.63 -2.63 -14.78
CA ILE A 153 4.46 -4.00 -14.33
C ILE A 153 3.72 -4.79 -15.40
N ILE A 154 4.29 -5.89 -15.85
CA ILE A 154 3.62 -6.87 -16.72
C ILE A 154 3.04 -7.95 -15.82
N GLY A 155 1.73 -8.09 -15.84
CA GLY A 155 1.00 -9.05 -15.01
C GLY A 155 1.08 -10.50 -15.53
N ASN A 156 0.22 -11.35 -14.97
CA ASN A 156 0.17 -12.79 -15.27
C ASN A 156 1.47 -13.54 -14.96
N GLN A 157 2.26 -13.03 -13.99
CA GLN A 157 3.49 -13.70 -13.56
C GLN A 157 3.18 -14.73 -12.48
N THR A 158 4.00 -15.78 -12.44
CA THR A 158 4.00 -16.77 -11.37
C THR A 158 5.27 -16.60 -10.55
N PHE A 159 5.12 -16.28 -9.28
CA PHE A 159 6.27 -16.16 -8.39
C PHE A 159 6.93 -17.50 -8.12
N LYS A 160 8.26 -17.47 -8.03
CA LYS A 160 9.11 -18.63 -7.68
C LYS A 160 9.90 -18.28 -6.43
N GLY A 161 10.20 -19.27 -5.61
CA GLY A 161 11.07 -19.07 -4.45
C GLY A 161 12.48 -18.66 -4.90
N ALA A 162 13.02 -17.61 -4.29
CA ALA A 162 14.38 -17.11 -4.50
C ALA A 162 14.94 -16.54 -3.20
N GLN A 163 16.26 -16.45 -3.11
CA GLN A 163 16.90 -15.68 -2.06
C GLN A 163 16.75 -14.19 -2.35
N VAL A 164 16.10 -13.46 -1.45
CA VAL A 164 15.86 -12.02 -1.57
C VAL A 164 16.44 -11.29 -0.37
N MET A 165 16.73 -10.02 -0.56
CA MET A 165 17.20 -9.14 0.48
C MET A 165 16.10 -8.17 0.91
N ALA A 166 15.88 -8.05 2.22
CA ALA A 166 15.02 -7.01 2.78
C ALA A 166 15.69 -5.63 2.59
N SER A 167 15.36 -4.96 1.51
CA SER A 167 16.01 -3.70 1.10
C SER A 167 15.22 -2.44 1.51
N ASP A 168 14.00 -2.60 2.01
CA ASP A 168 13.11 -1.51 2.41
C ASP A 168 12.36 -1.88 3.70
N LEU A 169 12.24 -0.92 4.64
CA LEU A 169 11.60 -1.12 5.94
C LEU A 169 10.12 -1.52 5.87
N ARG A 170 9.43 -1.18 4.78
CA ARG A 170 8.00 -1.44 4.60
C ARG A 170 7.70 -2.51 3.56
N ALA A 171 8.66 -2.77 2.66
CA ALA A 171 8.51 -3.73 1.57
C ALA A 171 9.22 -5.08 1.84
N SER A 172 9.81 -5.23 3.01
CA SER A 172 10.54 -6.43 3.44
C SER A 172 9.69 -7.39 4.25
#